data_6bc5dc7d30ccf09f9412d772baa443b3
#
_entry.id   6bc5dc7d30ccf09f9412d772baa443b3
#
_cell.length_a   1.000
_cell.length_b   1.000
_cell.length_c   1.000
_cell.angle_alpha   90.00
_cell.angle_beta   90.00
_cell.angle_gamma   90.00
#
_symmetry.space_group_name_H-M   'P 1'
#
loop_
_entity.id
_entity.type
_entity.pdbx_description
1 polymer ?
#
loop_
_entity_poly.entity_id
_entity_poly.type
_entity_poly.pdbx_seq_one_letter_code
_entity_poly.pdbx_strand_id
1 'polypeptide(L)'
;YSANLDLSGFVKLSSVATVKGGKRIPKGYGYSGDATPYYYLRVADMDSDTPVDVNSLMNISDEVFDILKRYEINEGELAISIAGTIGKTAILKDIPVGERVILTENCAKILVKPNIELLSDYLKICLELPIVKKQLDLNYIQTTIPKLGLDKIVGIKLPPIPSVQKQQEIVDYINAAYAQKQAKEAEAQQLLDSIDGYLLKELGITIPNIDNVLNNRIFFSSF
;
A
#
# COMPACT_ATOMS: atom_id res chain seq x y z
N TYR A 1 13.72 -17.35 21.80
CA TYR A 1 14.95 -16.72 21.30
C TYR A 1 14.72 -15.23 21.15
N SER A 2 14.94 -14.42 22.20
CA SER A 2 15.07 -12.99 22.10
C SER A 2 16.47 -12.67 21.54
N ALA A 3 16.61 -12.65 20.23
CA ALA A 3 17.82 -12.11 19.63
C ALA A 3 17.91 -10.64 20.05
N ASN A 4 18.91 -10.30 20.88
CA ASN A 4 19.24 -8.92 21.17
C ASN A 4 19.61 -8.24 19.83
N LEU A 5 18.71 -7.38 19.33
CA LEU A 5 18.97 -6.59 18.13
C LEU A 5 20.00 -5.53 18.52
N ASP A 6 21.19 -5.59 17.95
CA ASP A 6 22.13 -4.48 18.06
C ASP A 6 21.60 -3.32 17.21
N LEU A 7 21.11 -2.28 17.90
CA LEU A 7 20.57 -1.07 17.31
C LEU A 7 21.46 0.15 17.67
N SER A 8 22.75 -0.09 17.91
CA SER A 8 23.72 1.00 18.10
C SER A 8 23.80 1.85 16.83
N GLY A 9 23.76 3.17 16.98
CA GLY A 9 23.75 4.11 15.84
C GLY A 9 22.41 4.27 15.13
N PHE A 10 21.38 3.49 15.50
CA PHE A 10 20.02 3.68 14.96
C PHE A 10 19.37 4.94 15.54
N VAL A 11 18.53 5.60 14.75
CA VAL A 11 17.79 6.80 15.13
C VAL A 11 16.32 6.48 15.38
N LYS A 12 15.69 7.11 16.38
CA LYS A 12 14.26 6.92 16.62
C LYS A 12 13.45 7.59 15.50
N LEU A 13 12.39 6.96 15.03
CA LEU A 13 11.47 7.55 14.05
C LEU A 13 10.93 8.89 14.55
N SER A 14 10.62 9.01 15.85
CA SER A 14 10.17 10.27 16.46
C SER A 14 11.15 11.43 16.36
N SER A 15 12.43 11.20 16.16
CA SER A 15 13.40 12.27 15.96
C SER A 15 13.30 12.90 14.57
N VAL A 16 12.86 12.15 13.56
CA VAL A 16 12.87 12.55 12.14
C VAL A 16 11.50 12.70 11.51
N ALA A 17 10.45 12.10 12.10
CA ALA A 17 9.11 12.12 11.56
C ALA A 17 8.05 12.24 12.66
N THR A 18 6.84 12.57 12.26
CA THR A 18 5.62 12.51 13.07
C THR A 18 4.68 11.46 12.51
N VAL A 19 3.84 10.86 13.38
CA VAL A 19 2.88 9.83 12.98
C VAL A 19 1.48 10.31 13.34
N LYS A 20 0.55 10.23 12.37
CA LYS A 20 -0.86 10.62 12.56
C LYS A 20 -1.76 9.50 12.07
N GLY A 21 -2.69 9.03 12.90
CA GLY A 21 -3.67 8.01 12.53
C GLY A 21 -4.73 8.54 11.57
N GLY A 22 -5.27 7.64 10.75
CA GLY A 22 -6.46 7.90 9.96
C GLY A 22 -7.77 7.76 10.78
N LYS A 23 -8.91 7.77 10.11
CA LYS A 23 -10.22 7.74 10.75
C LYS A 23 -11.21 6.91 9.95
N ARG A 24 -12.08 6.18 10.68
CA ARG A 24 -13.21 5.44 10.12
C ARG A 24 -14.26 6.40 9.57
N ILE A 25 -14.89 5.99 8.46
CA ILE A 25 -16.13 6.62 7.98
C ILE A 25 -17.15 6.63 9.13
N PRO A 26 -17.82 7.76 9.41
CA PRO A 26 -18.78 7.86 10.52
C PRO A 26 -19.95 6.89 10.38
N LYS A 27 -20.53 6.49 11.52
CA LYS A 27 -21.73 5.63 11.52
C LYS A 27 -22.87 6.30 10.75
N GLY A 28 -23.50 5.54 9.88
CA GLY A 28 -24.60 6.03 9.02
C GLY A 28 -24.14 6.48 7.63
N TYR A 29 -22.85 6.62 7.40
CA TYR A 29 -22.26 6.87 6.10
C TYR A 29 -21.56 5.62 5.55
N GLY A 30 -21.29 5.61 4.25
CA GLY A 30 -20.61 4.52 3.54
C GLY A 30 -19.74 5.05 2.39
N TYR A 31 -19.33 4.14 1.53
CA TYR A 31 -18.70 4.50 0.27
C TYR A 31 -19.74 5.09 -0.68
N SER A 32 -19.31 6.00 -1.57
CA SER A 32 -20.14 6.53 -2.64
C SER A 32 -20.32 5.48 -3.74
N GLY A 33 -21.54 5.36 -4.28
CA GLY A 33 -21.80 4.62 -5.50
C GLY A 33 -21.50 5.44 -6.77
N ASP A 34 -21.37 6.77 -6.61
CA ASP A 34 -21.07 7.70 -7.68
C ASP A 34 -19.59 8.06 -7.68
N ALA A 35 -19.05 8.38 -8.86
CA ALA A 35 -17.69 8.90 -8.99
C ALA A 35 -17.60 10.29 -8.34
N THR A 36 -16.62 10.48 -7.46
CA THR A 36 -16.32 11.74 -6.79
C THR A 36 -14.80 11.97 -6.86
N PRO A 37 -14.28 13.18 -6.64
CA PRO A 37 -12.85 13.41 -6.54
C PRO A 37 -12.27 13.01 -5.18
N TYR A 38 -13.01 12.32 -4.33
CA TYR A 38 -12.64 11.96 -2.97
C TYR A 38 -12.55 10.45 -2.80
N TYR A 39 -11.41 9.99 -2.33
CA TYR A 39 -11.07 8.57 -2.20
C TYR A 39 -10.75 8.20 -0.76
N TYR A 40 -10.87 6.91 -0.45
CA TYR A 40 -10.61 6.37 0.87
C TYR A 40 -9.61 5.22 0.78
N LEU A 41 -8.40 5.45 1.28
CA LEU A 41 -7.30 4.47 1.28
C LEU A 41 -7.43 3.49 2.45
N ARG A 42 -7.55 2.21 2.13
CA ARG A 42 -7.64 1.10 3.09
C ARG A 42 -6.36 0.28 3.09
N VAL A 43 -6.18 -0.58 4.12
CA VAL A 43 -5.06 -1.53 4.17
C VAL A 43 -5.06 -2.51 2.97
N ALA A 44 -6.26 -2.85 2.46
CA ALA A 44 -6.39 -3.74 1.29
C ALA A 44 -5.85 -3.12 0.01
N ASP A 45 -5.85 -1.80 -0.08
CA ASP A 45 -5.42 -1.04 -1.25
C ASP A 45 -3.90 -0.76 -1.24
N MET A 46 -3.22 -1.13 -0.14
CA MET A 46 -1.77 -0.93 0.03
C MET A 46 -1.00 -2.17 -0.40
N ASP A 47 0.03 -1.96 -1.19
CA ASP A 47 1.03 -2.95 -1.53
C ASP A 47 2.42 -2.35 -1.31
N SER A 48 3.33 -3.13 -0.73
CA SER A 48 4.71 -2.67 -0.50
C SER A 48 5.54 -2.61 -1.79
N ASP A 49 5.17 -3.39 -2.80
CA ASP A 49 5.93 -3.55 -4.05
C ASP A 49 5.42 -2.63 -5.18
N THR A 50 4.17 -2.16 -5.09
CA THR A 50 3.54 -1.32 -6.11
C THR A 50 3.03 0.00 -5.54
N PRO A 51 3.06 1.10 -6.30
CA PRO A 51 2.37 2.33 -5.92
C PRO A 51 0.87 2.11 -5.75
N VAL A 52 0.23 2.94 -4.92
CA VAL A 52 -1.24 2.94 -4.80
C VAL A 52 -1.83 3.52 -6.09
N ASP A 53 -2.67 2.75 -6.75
CA ASP A 53 -3.50 3.26 -7.84
C ASP A 53 -4.72 3.99 -7.25
N VAL A 54 -4.72 5.31 -7.31
CA VAL A 54 -5.78 6.15 -6.74
C VAL A 54 -7.12 5.87 -7.40
N ASN A 55 -7.14 5.54 -8.71
CA ASN A 55 -8.37 5.24 -9.44
C ASN A 55 -9.04 3.92 -9.01
N SER A 56 -8.29 3.04 -8.36
CA SER A 56 -8.82 1.78 -7.81
C SER A 56 -9.40 1.92 -6.40
N LEU A 57 -9.22 3.07 -5.74
CA LEU A 57 -9.72 3.31 -4.40
C LEU A 57 -11.24 3.49 -4.37
N MET A 58 -11.82 3.23 -3.20
CA MET A 58 -13.26 3.48 -2.99
C MET A 58 -13.55 4.98 -2.91
N ASN A 59 -14.57 5.42 -3.62
CA ASN A 59 -15.05 6.79 -3.52
C ASN A 59 -15.83 7.05 -2.22
N ILE A 60 -15.75 8.27 -1.74
CA ILE A 60 -16.57 8.80 -0.63
C ILE A 60 -17.27 10.07 -1.08
N SER A 61 -18.42 10.39 -0.46
CA SER A 61 -19.16 11.61 -0.78
C SER A 61 -18.46 12.87 -0.27
N ASP A 62 -18.82 14.02 -0.84
CA ASP A 62 -18.37 15.36 -0.39
C ASP A 62 -18.58 15.56 1.11
N GLU A 63 -19.74 15.13 1.63
CA GLU A 63 -20.08 15.23 3.04
C GLU A 63 -19.15 14.42 3.92
N VAL A 64 -18.84 13.16 3.52
CA VAL A 64 -17.88 12.30 4.23
C VAL A 64 -16.48 12.90 4.17
N PHE A 65 -16.09 13.43 3.01
CA PHE A 65 -14.80 14.12 2.87
C PHE A 65 -14.70 15.32 3.82
N ASP A 66 -15.71 16.17 3.87
CA ASP A 66 -15.73 17.36 4.74
C ASP A 66 -15.58 17.01 6.23
N ILE A 67 -16.20 15.92 6.65
CA ILE A 67 -16.05 15.41 8.03
C ILE A 67 -14.63 14.90 8.28
N LEU A 68 -14.03 14.27 7.28
CA LEU A 68 -12.76 13.53 7.42
C LEU A 68 -11.53 14.28 6.91
N LYS A 69 -11.64 15.44 6.30
CA LYS A 69 -10.54 16.16 5.60
C LYS A 69 -9.25 16.35 6.42
N ARG A 70 -9.33 16.38 7.76
CA ARG A 70 -8.14 16.44 8.64
C ARG A 70 -7.28 15.15 8.61
N TYR A 71 -7.85 14.06 8.08
CA TYR A 71 -7.20 12.75 7.96
C TYR A 71 -6.74 12.46 6.53
N GLU A 72 -6.71 13.50 5.72
CA GLU A 72 -6.19 13.44 4.36
C GLU A 72 -4.72 13.02 4.35
N ILE A 73 -4.35 12.22 3.36
CA ILE A 73 -2.98 11.88 3.02
C ILE A 73 -2.65 12.47 1.65
N ASN A 74 -1.53 13.17 1.55
CA ASN A 74 -1.14 13.88 0.36
C ASN A 74 -0.11 13.10 -0.45
N GLU A 75 0.13 13.56 -1.66
CA GLU A 75 1.19 13.03 -2.52
C GLU A 75 2.56 13.12 -1.82
N GLY A 76 3.36 12.08 -1.96
CA GLY A 76 4.67 11.96 -1.32
C GLY A 76 4.62 11.59 0.18
N GLU A 77 3.44 11.57 0.81
CA GLU A 77 3.30 11.11 2.20
C GLU A 77 3.29 9.57 2.28
N LEU A 78 3.84 9.04 3.35
CA LEU A 78 3.97 7.61 3.60
C LEU A 78 2.85 7.12 4.51
N ALA A 79 2.09 6.13 4.05
CA ALA A 79 1.13 5.38 4.85
C ALA A 79 1.77 4.11 5.44
N ILE A 80 1.35 3.73 6.64
CA ILE A 80 1.66 2.44 7.27
C ILE A 80 0.40 1.83 7.89
N SER A 81 0.18 0.55 7.68
CA SER A 81 -0.93 -0.17 8.30
C SER A 81 -0.65 -0.46 9.77
N ILE A 82 -1.65 -0.22 10.62
CA ILE A 82 -1.57 -0.35 12.09
C ILE A 82 -2.57 -1.34 12.68
N ALA A 83 -3.43 -1.91 11.86
CA ALA A 83 -4.39 -2.94 12.28
C ALA A 83 -4.62 -3.95 11.14
N GLY A 84 -4.91 -5.20 11.51
CA GLY A 84 -4.98 -6.31 10.57
C GLY A 84 -3.58 -6.76 10.15
N THR A 85 -3.24 -6.58 8.89
CA THR A 85 -1.85 -6.79 8.43
C THR A 85 -1.02 -5.58 8.81
N ILE A 86 -0.23 -5.69 9.88
CA ILE A 86 0.58 -4.59 10.42
C ILE A 86 1.86 -4.42 9.59
N GLY A 87 2.28 -3.15 9.40
CA GLY A 87 3.57 -2.80 8.81
C GLY A 87 3.61 -2.83 7.28
N LYS A 88 2.46 -2.97 6.58
CA LYS A 88 2.41 -2.64 5.16
C LYS A 88 2.64 -1.14 4.98
N THR A 89 3.49 -0.78 4.05
CA THR A 89 3.80 0.62 3.73
C THR A 89 3.40 0.95 2.30
N ALA A 90 2.97 2.18 2.08
CA ALA A 90 2.70 2.72 0.74
C ALA A 90 3.00 4.21 0.71
N ILE A 91 3.50 4.71 -0.43
CA ILE A 91 3.60 6.14 -0.70
C ILE A 91 2.56 6.47 -1.75
N LEU A 92 1.79 7.54 -1.51
CA LEU A 92 0.90 8.06 -2.53
C LEU A 92 1.72 8.83 -3.56
N LYS A 93 1.52 8.49 -4.83
CA LYS A 93 2.14 9.16 -5.97
C LYS A 93 1.09 9.35 -7.05
N ASP A 94 1.33 10.31 -7.91
CA ASP A 94 0.50 10.56 -9.10
C ASP A 94 -0.99 10.78 -8.78
N ILE A 95 -1.28 11.51 -7.68
CA ILE A 95 -2.66 11.90 -7.35
C ILE A 95 -3.13 12.91 -8.41
N PRO A 96 -4.20 12.62 -9.17
CA PRO A 96 -4.70 13.56 -10.17
C PRO A 96 -5.08 14.92 -9.55
N VAL A 97 -4.89 15.99 -10.32
CA VAL A 97 -5.18 17.37 -9.84
C VAL A 97 -6.65 17.50 -9.45
N GLY A 98 -6.89 17.93 -8.23
CA GLY A 98 -8.23 18.10 -7.66
C GLY A 98 -8.75 16.87 -6.91
N GLU A 99 -8.09 15.74 -7.00
CA GLU A 99 -8.45 14.55 -6.23
C GLU A 99 -7.80 14.56 -4.84
N ARG A 100 -8.49 13.95 -3.88
CA ARG A 100 -8.10 13.94 -2.47
C ARG A 100 -8.30 12.55 -1.86
N VAL A 101 -7.38 12.13 -1.02
CA VAL A 101 -7.38 10.79 -0.42
C VAL A 101 -7.46 10.88 1.11
N ILE A 102 -8.44 10.22 1.71
CA ILE A 102 -8.61 10.09 3.16
C ILE A 102 -8.05 8.75 3.63
N LEU A 103 -7.37 8.77 4.76
CA LEU A 103 -6.72 7.59 5.36
C LEU A 103 -7.65 6.89 6.37
N THR A 104 -7.83 5.57 6.24
CA THR A 104 -8.61 4.74 7.18
C THR A 104 -8.01 4.72 8.59
N GLU A 105 -8.83 4.39 9.59
CA GLU A 105 -8.42 4.18 10.99
C GLU A 105 -7.44 3.02 11.21
N ASN A 106 -7.33 2.14 10.24
CA ASN A 106 -6.41 1.00 10.27
C ASN A 106 -5.02 1.33 9.71
N CYS A 107 -4.84 2.58 9.31
CA CYS A 107 -3.58 3.12 8.83
C CYS A 107 -3.18 4.37 9.59
N ALA A 108 -1.89 4.67 9.56
CA ALA A 108 -1.33 5.94 9.99
C ALA A 108 -0.47 6.52 8.87
N LYS A 109 -0.36 7.85 8.80
CA LYS A 109 0.61 8.52 7.94
C LYS A 109 1.84 8.93 8.72
N ILE A 110 2.98 8.81 8.07
CA ILE A 110 4.28 9.21 8.60
C ILE A 110 4.74 10.42 7.80
N LEU A 111 4.95 11.52 8.50
CA LEU A 111 5.31 12.82 7.93
C LEU A 111 6.74 13.14 8.35
N VAL A 112 7.65 13.22 7.40
CA VAL A 112 9.03 13.68 7.66
C VAL A 112 8.99 15.12 8.17
N LYS A 113 9.77 15.43 9.20
CA LYS A 113 9.82 16.78 9.76
C LYS A 113 10.48 17.75 8.78
N PRO A 114 10.01 19.01 8.68
CA PRO A 114 10.46 19.96 7.65
C PRO A 114 11.97 20.22 7.58
N ASN A 115 12.67 20.09 8.71
CA ASN A 115 14.11 20.39 8.80
C ASN A 115 15.00 19.14 8.73
N ILE A 116 14.43 18.01 8.28
CA ILE A 116 15.14 16.74 8.17
C ILE A 116 15.29 16.37 6.69
N GLU A 117 16.51 16.21 6.25
CA GLU A 117 16.85 15.74 4.91
C GLU A 117 16.65 14.23 4.80
N LEU A 118 15.37 13.80 4.74
CA LEU A 118 14.98 12.40 4.65
C LEU A 118 13.93 12.23 3.54
N LEU A 119 14.26 11.46 2.53
CA LEU A 119 13.34 11.11 1.45
C LEU A 119 12.28 10.12 1.94
N SER A 120 11.01 10.33 1.60
CA SER A 120 9.91 9.41 1.93
C SER A 120 10.14 8.01 1.35
N ASP A 121 10.67 7.90 0.13
CA ASP A 121 11.01 6.62 -0.50
C ASP A 121 12.11 5.88 0.29
N TYR A 122 13.15 6.59 0.75
CA TYR A 122 14.17 5.98 1.60
C TYR A 122 13.61 5.56 2.96
N LEU A 123 12.76 6.38 3.56
CA LEU A 123 12.07 6.02 4.81
C LEU A 123 11.20 4.77 4.64
N LYS A 124 10.48 4.65 3.53
CA LYS A 124 9.71 3.44 3.19
C LYS A 124 10.62 2.21 3.15
N ILE A 125 11.75 2.30 2.44
CA ILE A 125 12.73 1.20 2.37
C ILE A 125 13.22 0.82 3.78
N CYS A 126 13.55 1.81 4.62
CA CYS A 126 13.97 1.56 6.00
C CYS A 126 12.90 0.81 6.81
N LEU A 127 11.63 1.18 6.67
CA LEU A 127 10.52 0.54 7.40
C LEU A 127 10.28 -0.90 6.93
N GLU A 128 10.64 -1.25 5.71
CA GLU A 128 10.52 -2.58 5.14
C GLU A 128 11.69 -3.51 5.50
N LEU A 129 12.77 -2.99 6.04
CA LEU A 129 13.89 -3.83 6.46
C LEU A 129 13.48 -4.83 7.54
N PRO A 130 13.94 -6.10 7.45
CA PRO A 130 13.58 -7.14 8.42
C PRO A 130 13.87 -6.74 9.88
N ILE A 131 14.97 -6.01 10.12
CA ILE A 131 15.33 -5.53 11.46
C ILE A 131 14.34 -4.48 12.01
N VAL A 132 13.68 -3.71 11.12
CA VAL A 132 12.66 -2.72 11.49
C VAL A 132 11.31 -3.39 11.61
N LYS A 133 10.93 -4.26 10.67
CA LYS A 133 9.70 -5.08 10.76
C LYS A 133 9.63 -5.89 12.05
N LYS A 134 10.74 -6.48 12.46
CA LYS A 134 10.81 -7.22 13.73
C LYS A 134 10.52 -6.34 14.96
N GLN A 135 10.86 -5.05 14.92
CA GLN A 135 10.48 -4.12 16.00
C GLN A 135 8.98 -3.85 16.01
N LEU A 136 8.33 -3.79 14.83
CA LEU A 136 6.87 -3.69 14.71
C LEU A 136 6.20 -4.93 15.31
N ASP A 137 6.66 -6.13 14.94
CA ASP A 137 6.12 -7.41 15.43
C ASP A 137 6.22 -7.58 16.94
N LEU A 138 7.27 -7.07 17.56
CA LEU A 138 7.46 -7.12 19.01
C LEU A 138 6.57 -6.12 19.79
N ASN A 139 6.00 -5.13 19.11
CA ASN A 139 5.30 -4.00 19.72
C ASN A 139 3.77 -4.03 19.58
N TYR A 140 3.19 -4.97 18.84
CA TYR A 140 1.74 -5.05 18.74
C TYR A 140 1.13 -5.98 19.82
N ILE A 141 -0.10 -5.67 20.18
CA ILE A 141 -0.87 -6.49 21.14
C ILE A 141 -1.52 -7.64 20.36
N GLN A 142 -1.20 -8.87 20.72
CA GLN A 142 -1.85 -10.08 20.18
C GLN A 142 -3.29 -10.17 20.72
N THR A 143 -4.23 -9.65 19.95
CA THR A 143 -5.67 -9.83 20.12
C THR A 143 -6.24 -10.51 18.87
N THR A 144 -7.54 -10.78 18.85
CA THR A 144 -8.24 -11.32 17.67
C THR A 144 -7.98 -10.47 16.42
N ILE A 145 -7.78 -9.16 16.59
CA ILE A 145 -7.31 -8.24 15.53
C ILE A 145 -6.06 -7.53 16.06
N PRO A 146 -4.86 -7.90 15.58
CA PRO A 146 -3.63 -7.23 15.98
C PRO A 146 -3.72 -5.72 15.75
N LYS A 147 -3.32 -4.93 16.74
CA LYS A 147 -3.29 -3.47 16.62
C LYS A 147 -1.99 -2.91 17.18
N LEU A 148 -1.36 -2.01 16.40
CA LEU A 148 -0.15 -1.30 16.78
C LEU A 148 -0.51 0.13 17.21
N GLY A 149 -0.13 0.51 18.44
CA GLY A 149 -0.31 1.88 18.93
C GLY A 149 0.61 2.86 18.20
N LEU A 150 0.14 4.10 17.99
CA LEU A 150 0.96 5.15 17.36
C LEU A 150 2.21 5.47 18.17
N ASP A 151 2.14 5.38 19.51
CA ASP A 151 3.27 5.52 20.44
C ASP A 151 4.37 4.49 20.18
N LYS A 152 3.98 3.29 19.76
CA LYS A 152 4.92 2.21 19.42
C LYS A 152 5.62 2.47 18.09
N ILE A 153 4.89 3.01 17.10
CA ILE A 153 5.47 3.37 15.79
C ILE A 153 6.51 4.47 15.95
N VAL A 154 6.22 5.53 16.70
CA VAL A 154 7.18 6.63 16.91
C VAL A 154 8.45 6.19 17.67
N GLY A 155 8.35 5.08 18.42
CA GLY A 155 9.47 4.47 19.13
C GLY A 155 10.40 3.61 18.27
N ILE A 156 10.03 3.27 17.05
CA ILE A 156 10.82 2.44 16.15
C ILE A 156 12.18 3.08 15.89
N LYS A 157 13.20 2.25 15.84
CA LYS A 157 14.56 2.65 15.51
C LYS A 157 14.83 2.33 14.04
N LEU A 158 15.23 3.34 13.30
CA LEU A 158 15.62 3.29 11.89
C LEU A 158 17.15 3.19 11.76
N PRO A 159 17.67 2.61 10.68
CA PRO A 159 19.07 2.70 10.34
C PRO A 159 19.55 4.16 10.32
N PRO A 160 20.88 4.39 10.42
CA PRO A 160 21.45 5.72 10.25
C PRO A 160 20.96 6.36 8.93
N ILE A 161 20.70 7.67 8.98
CA ILE A 161 20.23 8.43 7.81
C ILE A 161 21.47 9.02 7.11
N PRO A 162 21.82 8.54 5.91
CA PRO A 162 22.93 9.08 5.14
C PRO A 162 22.57 10.41 4.45
N SER A 163 23.51 10.99 3.72
CA SER A 163 23.23 12.17 2.89
C SER A 163 22.09 11.89 1.87
N VAL A 164 21.35 12.92 1.47
CA VAL A 164 20.25 12.82 0.49
C VAL A 164 20.71 12.15 -0.80
N GLN A 165 21.92 12.47 -1.27
CA GLN A 165 22.49 11.81 -2.43
C GLN A 165 22.58 10.30 -2.24
N LYS A 166 23.08 9.82 -1.09
CA LYS A 166 23.19 8.39 -0.81
C LYS A 166 21.83 7.73 -0.62
N GLN A 167 20.86 8.44 -0.04
CA GLN A 167 19.48 7.96 0.02
C GLN A 167 18.92 7.75 -1.40
N GLN A 168 19.13 8.71 -2.31
CA GLN A 168 18.65 8.61 -3.69
C GLN A 168 19.30 7.43 -4.43
N GLU A 169 20.61 7.24 -4.30
CA GLU A 169 21.30 6.07 -4.88
C GLU A 169 20.68 4.74 -4.41
N ILE A 170 20.32 4.65 -3.12
CA ILE A 170 19.68 3.45 -2.56
C ILE A 170 18.27 3.28 -3.14
N VAL A 171 17.49 4.37 -3.19
CA VAL A 171 16.13 4.36 -3.75
C VAL A 171 16.16 3.92 -5.22
N ASP A 172 17.06 4.49 -6.03
CA ASP A 172 17.20 4.17 -7.45
C ASP A 172 17.57 2.70 -7.65
N TYR A 173 18.52 2.18 -6.86
CA TYR A 173 18.91 0.77 -6.91
C TYR A 173 17.73 -0.17 -6.59
N ILE A 174 16.98 0.12 -5.54
CA ILE A 174 15.81 -0.69 -5.13
C ILE A 174 14.70 -0.61 -6.18
N ASN A 175 14.39 0.58 -6.69
CA ASN A 175 13.40 0.76 -7.75
C ASN A 175 13.77 -0.01 -9.03
N ALA A 176 15.05 0.02 -9.43
CA ALA A 176 15.54 -0.77 -10.56
C ALA A 176 15.38 -2.27 -10.34
N ALA A 177 15.65 -2.76 -9.11
CA ALA A 177 15.44 -4.17 -8.77
C ALA A 177 13.96 -4.58 -8.82
N TYR A 178 13.05 -3.75 -8.32
CA TYR A 178 11.61 -3.99 -8.43
C TYR A 178 11.12 -3.96 -9.88
N ALA A 179 11.58 -3.02 -10.70
CA ALA A 179 11.24 -2.99 -12.12
C ALA A 179 11.70 -4.27 -12.86
N GLN A 180 12.90 -4.76 -12.54
CA GLN A 180 13.39 -6.05 -13.10
C GLN A 180 12.55 -7.24 -12.63
N LYS A 181 12.15 -7.27 -11.35
CA LYS A 181 11.26 -8.30 -10.80
C LYS A 181 9.95 -8.31 -11.58
N GLN A 182 9.27 -7.17 -11.72
CA GLN A 182 7.99 -7.04 -12.43
C GLN A 182 8.12 -7.46 -13.91
N ALA A 183 9.19 -7.08 -14.59
CA ALA A 183 9.42 -7.48 -15.98
C ALA A 183 9.55 -9.01 -16.11
N LYS A 184 10.28 -9.66 -15.19
CA LYS A 184 10.42 -11.12 -15.18
C LYS A 184 9.11 -11.85 -14.83
N GLU A 185 8.32 -11.30 -13.92
CA GLU A 185 6.99 -11.83 -13.57
C GLU A 185 6.03 -11.75 -14.75
N ALA A 186 6.03 -10.62 -15.47
CA ALA A 186 5.24 -10.45 -16.69
C ALA A 186 5.68 -11.42 -17.80
N GLU A 187 6.99 -11.60 -18.01
CA GLU A 187 7.54 -12.57 -18.95
C GLU A 187 7.13 -14.01 -18.58
N ALA A 188 7.24 -14.38 -17.30
CA ALA A 188 6.81 -15.67 -16.81
C ALA A 188 5.32 -15.92 -17.04
N GLN A 189 4.47 -14.90 -16.79
CA GLN A 189 3.02 -15.00 -17.04
C GLN A 189 2.72 -15.19 -18.52
N GLN A 190 3.40 -14.44 -19.41
CA GLN A 190 3.24 -14.61 -20.86
C GLN A 190 3.62 -16.03 -21.33
N LEU A 191 4.69 -16.60 -20.78
CA LEU A 191 5.09 -17.97 -21.07
C LEU A 191 4.01 -18.97 -20.60
N LEU A 192 3.48 -18.80 -19.39
CA LEU A 192 2.40 -19.65 -18.88
C LEU A 192 1.14 -19.57 -19.76
N ASP A 193 0.73 -18.37 -20.13
CA ASP A 193 -0.45 -18.13 -20.99
C ASP A 193 -0.23 -18.75 -22.40
N SER A 194 1.00 -18.87 -22.87
CA SER A 194 1.32 -19.47 -24.15
C SER A 194 1.21 -21.00 -24.15
N ILE A 195 1.29 -21.66 -22.99
CA ILE A 195 1.28 -23.13 -22.88
C ILE A 195 -0.05 -23.70 -23.38
N ASP A 196 -1.17 -23.09 -22.99
CA ASP A 196 -2.50 -23.54 -23.41
C ASP A 196 -2.66 -23.46 -24.93
N GLY A 197 -2.23 -22.37 -25.54
CA GLY A 197 -2.24 -22.21 -26.99
C GLY A 197 -1.35 -23.23 -27.71
N TYR A 198 -0.19 -23.50 -27.16
CA TYR A 198 0.71 -24.53 -27.70
C TYR A 198 0.08 -25.93 -27.62
N LEU A 199 -0.44 -26.32 -26.46
CA LEU A 199 -1.07 -27.62 -26.26
C LEU A 199 -2.30 -27.82 -27.17
N LEU A 200 -3.15 -26.82 -27.28
CA LEU A 200 -4.33 -26.86 -28.16
C LEU A 200 -3.91 -27.08 -29.63
N LYS A 201 -2.88 -26.37 -30.06
CA LYS A 201 -2.33 -26.49 -31.43
C LYS A 201 -1.76 -27.90 -31.68
N GLU A 202 -0.92 -28.40 -30.76
CA GLU A 202 -0.31 -29.74 -30.89
C GLU A 202 -1.34 -30.86 -30.85
N LEU A 203 -2.42 -30.69 -30.07
CA LEU A 203 -3.51 -31.66 -29.96
C LEU A 203 -4.57 -31.51 -31.07
N GLY A 204 -4.44 -30.51 -31.95
CA GLY A 204 -5.42 -30.22 -33.00
C GLY A 204 -6.80 -29.80 -32.46
N ILE A 205 -6.84 -29.27 -31.25
CA ILE A 205 -8.07 -28.83 -30.59
C ILE A 205 -8.33 -27.35 -30.90
N THR A 206 -9.49 -27.07 -31.52
CA THR A 206 -9.95 -25.68 -31.71
C THR A 206 -11.01 -25.38 -30.67
N ILE A 207 -10.72 -24.41 -29.77
CA ILE A 207 -11.75 -23.91 -28.83
C ILE A 207 -12.72 -23.04 -29.64
N PRO A 208 -14.04 -23.37 -29.68
CA PRO A 208 -15.03 -22.46 -30.27
C PRO A 208 -15.03 -21.15 -29.48
N ASN A 209 -15.12 -20.03 -30.22
CA ASN A 209 -15.15 -18.69 -29.63
C ASN A 209 -16.36 -18.54 -28.71
N ILE A 210 -16.16 -18.57 -27.40
CA ILE A 210 -17.21 -18.63 -26.37
C ILE A 210 -18.00 -17.29 -26.31
N ASP A 211 -17.44 -16.21 -26.83
CA ASP A 211 -18.07 -14.88 -26.80
C ASP A 211 -19.37 -14.77 -27.59
N ASN A 212 -19.60 -15.70 -28.53
CA ASN A 212 -20.85 -15.76 -29.32
C ASN A 212 -21.92 -16.73 -28.78
N VAL A 213 -21.63 -17.55 -27.76
CA VAL A 213 -22.56 -18.59 -27.30
C VAL A 213 -23.36 -18.15 -26.06
N LEU A 214 -22.82 -17.24 -25.25
CA LEU A 214 -23.49 -16.78 -24.02
C LEU A 214 -24.56 -15.69 -24.26
N ASN A 215 -24.51 -14.96 -25.36
CA ASN A 215 -25.48 -13.91 -25.66
C ASN A 215 -26.81 -14.44 -26.22
N ASN A 216 -26.93 -15.74 -26.53
CA ASN A 216 -28.14 -16.33 -27.12
C ASN A 216 -28.89 -17.34 -26.22
N ARG A 217 -28.54 -17.45 -24.94
CA ARG A 217 -29.33 -18.25 -23.99
C ARG A 217 -30.09 -17.37 -23.02
N ILE A 218 -31.17 -16.77 -23.50
CA ILE A 218 -32.26 -16.29 -22.64
C ILE A 218 -33.01 -17.54 -22.16
N PHE A 219 -32.77 -17.95 -20.94
CA PHE A 219 -33.62 -18.96 -20.29
C PHE A 219 -34.89 -18.27 -19.79
N PHE A 220 -35.96 -18.40 -20.52
CA PHE A 220 -37.30 -18.25 -19.96
C PHE A 220 -37.59 -19.53 -19.15
N SER A 221 -37.52 -19.48 -17.83
CA SER A 221 -38.22 -20.41 -16.97
C SER A 221 -39.53 -19.76 -16.55
N SER A 222 -40.60 -20.12 -17.26
CA SER A 222 -41.95 -20.03 -16.73
C SER A 222 -42.18 -21.25 -15.84
N PHE A 223 -42.37 -21.00 -14.52
CA PHE A 223 -43.36 -21.69 -13.65
C PHE A 223 -43.49 -20.87 -12.36
#